data_0cab91cfcb959be46159651bcc626e77
#
_entry.id   0cab91cfcb959be46159651bcc626e77
#
_cell.length_a   1.000
_cell.length_b   1.000
_cell.length_c   1.000
_cell.angle_alpha   90.00
_cell.angle_beta   90.00
_cell.angle_gamma   90.00
#
_symmetry.space_group_name_H-M   'P 1'
#
loop_
_entity.id
_entity.type
_entity.pdbx_description
1 polymer ?
#
loop_
_entity_poly.entity_id
_entity_poly.type
_entity_poly.pdbx_seq_one_letter_code
_entity_poly.pdbx_strand_id
1 'polypeptide(L)'
;MDRNNIEKIARNPEDRLLLAKLWDKINAGMRKNIPANTCFLSPRELEMARFLFCEPEGLYAFGGSGDAERKMLAFLPDYLEESALYEADSPCVCLRAEFYQGDTLSHRDFLGALIGTGIAREAIGDLCVGKGSCDFFVTAEIAPYILQNFTSAGRTKLSLRQISLSEAEIPEPEVKEIRDTMASLRLDSVISSGFRIGRSLAAQYVTTGKAAIDGLPCEKPDKVIPEGAKISVRGLGKIKLHAVNGKTKKDRISVVIHRYV
;
A
#
# COMPACT_ATOMS: atom_id res chain seq x y z
N MET A 1 23.48 -6.79 1.54
CA MET A 1 22.46 -7.20 0.55
C MET A 1 22.94 -8.44 -0.19
N ASP A 2 22.11 -9.48 -0.32
CA ASP A 2 22.49 -10.71 -1.01
C ASP A 2 21.34 -11.20 -1.91
N ARG A 3 21.60 -11.33 -3.22
CA ARG A 3 20.65 -11.87 -4.21
C ARG A 3 20.19 -13.30 -3.84
N ASN A 4 21.01 -14.06 -3.14
CA ASN A 4 20.66 -15.41 -2.69
C ASN A 4 19.48 -15.45 -1.70
N ASN A 5 19.13 -14.30 -1.09
CA ASN A 5 17.97 -14.22 -0.21
C ASN A 5 16.63 -14.28 -0.98
N ILE A 6 16.63 -14.06 -2.31
CA ILE A 6 15.42 -14.18 -3.13
C ILE A 6 14.77 -15.55 -2.96
N GLU A 7 15.57 -16.63 -2.96
CA GLU A 7 15.07 -18.00 -2.81
C GLU A 7 14.43 -18.26 -1.43
N LYS A 8 14.85 -17.52 -0.40
CA LYS A 8 14.31 -17.64 0.96
C LYS A 8 13.02 -16.83 1.15
N ILE A 9 12.86 -15.73 0.38
CA ILE A 9 11.75 -14.79 0.51
C ILE A 9 10.61 -15.18 -0.42
N ALA A 10 10.92 -15.58 -1.66
CA ALA A 10 9.96 -15.95 -2.68
C ALA A 10 9.16 -17.20 -2.28
N ARG A 11 7.83 -17.14 -2.41
CA ARG A 11 6.94 -18.27 -2.13
C ARG A 11 6.50 -19.00 -3.40
N ASN A 12 6.66 -18.38 -4.55
CA ASN A 12 6.27 -18.89 -5.86
C ASN A 12 7.18 -18.32 -6.97
N PRO A 13 7.10 -18.84 -8.21
CA PRO A 13 7.92 -18.35 -9.31
C PRO A 13 7.72 -16.87 -9.66
N GLU A 14 6.49 -16.35 -9.47
CA GLU A 14 6.14 -14.94 -9.74
C GLU A 14 6.86 -14.01 -8.76
N ASP A 15 6.87 -14.36 -7.46
CA ASP A 15 7.61 -13.62 -6.44
C ASP A 15 9.11 -13.60 -6.75
N ARG A 16 9.66 -14.73 -7.19
CA ARG A 16 11.08 -14.83 -7.57
C ARG A 16 11.42 -13.90 -8.73
N LEU A 17 10.59 -13.90 -9.76
CA LEU A 17 10.79 -13.03 -10.92
C LEU A 17 10.68 -11.56 -10.55
N LEU A 18 9.68 -11.21 -9.74
CA LEU A 18 9.50 -9.85 -9.22
C LEU A 18 10.75 -9.41 -8.43
N LEU A 19 11.15 -10.16 -7.42
CA LEU A 19 12.29 -9.82 -6.56
C LEU A 19 13.59 -9.72 -7.36
N ALA A 20 13.79 -10.58 -8.38
CA ALA A 20 14.95 -10.50 -9.26
C ALA A 20 14.96 -9.20 -10.08
N LYS A 21 13.81 -8.80 -10.65
CA LYS A 21 13.69 -7.51 -11.38
C LYS A 21 13.94 -6.30 -10.47
N LEU A 22 13.39 -6.31 -9.25
CA LEU A 22 13.60 -5.25 -8.27
C LEU A 22 15.09 -5.15 -7.91
N TRP A 23 15.71 -6.30 -7.63
CA TRP A 23 17.13 -6.38 -7.30
C TRP A 23 18.00 -5.81 -8.43
N ASP A 24 17.80 -6.28 -9.64
CA ASP A 24 18.63 -5.88 -10.78
C ASP A 24 18.51 -4.36 -11.04
N LYS A 25 17.30 -3.79 -10.95
CA LYS A 25 17.06 -2.36 -11.18
C LYS A 25 17.69 -1.48 -10.09
N ILE A 26 17.40 -1.76 -8.82
CA ILE A 26 17.91 -0.96 -7.68
C ILE A 26 19.42 -1.12 -7.54
N ASN A 27 19.94 -2.34 -7.64
CA ASN A 27 21.38 -2.59 -7.53
C ASN A 27 22.17 -1.94 -8.68
N ALA A 28 21.59 -1.84 -9.87
CA ALA A 28 22.22 -1.11 -10.99
C ALA A 28 22.33 0.39 -10.69
N GLY A 29 21.27 1.00 -10.10
CA GLY A 29 21.30 2.39 -9.65
C GLY A 29 22.35 2.62 -8.57
N MET A 30 22.37 1.78 -7.54
CA MET A 30 23.37 1.85 -6.46
C MET A 30 24.81 1.76 -6.95
N ARG A 31 25.09 0.78 -7.83
CA ARG A 31 26.45 0.59 -8.40
C ARG A 31 26.94 1.77 -9.22
N LYS A 32 26.03 2.43 -9.92
CA LYS A 32 26.35 3.57 -10.79
C LYS A 32 26.23 4.89 -10.09
N ASN A 33 25.74 4.90 -8.84
CA ASN A 33 25.40 6.08 -8.06
C ASN A 33 24.47 7.05 -8.84
N ILE A 34 23.39 6.48 -9.42
CA ILE A 34 22.35 7.23 -10.15
C ILE A 34 20.96 6.89 -9.59
N PRO A 35 19.98 7.81 -9.69
CA PRO A 35 18.62 7.54 -9.26
C PRO A 35 18.04 6.31 -9.99
N ALA A 36 17.32 5.49 -9.24
CA ALA A 36 16.64 4.32 -9.79
C ALA A 36 15.34 4.07 -8.99
N ASN A 37 14.27 3.73 -9.69
CA ASN A 37 12.98 3.44 -9.06
C ASN A 37 12.35 2.18 -9.64
N THR A 38 11.55 1.51 -8.84
CA THR A 38 10.71 0.39 -9.31
C THR A 38 9.37 0.91 -9.82
N CYS A 39 8.52 0.02 -10.32
CA CYS A 39 7.09 0.28 -10.44
C CYS A 39 6.43 0.26 -9.05
N PHE A 40 5.13 0.56 -8.98
CA PHE A 40 4.36 0.47 -7.75
C PHE A 40 4.20 -0.98 -7.29
N LEU A 41 4.52 -1.21 -6.04
CA LEU A 41 4.40 -2.49 -5.34
C LEU A 41 3.15 -2.49 -4.47
N SER A 42 2.48 -3.63 -4.38
CA SER A 42 1.47 -3.86 -3.35
C SER A 42 2.12 -3.91 -1.95
N PRO A 43 1.36 -3.76 -0.85
CA PRO A 43 1.92 -3.89 0.49
C PRO A 43 2.69 -5.20 0.70
N ARG A 44 2.19 -6.32 0.17
CA ARG A 44 2.88 -7.62 0.23
C ARG A 44 4.22 -7.60 -0.50
N GLU A 45 4.25 -7.08 -1.71
CA GLU A 45 5.48 -7.01 -2.53
C GLU A 45 6.50 -6.06 -1.92
N LEU A 46 6.04 -4.96 -1.34
CA LEU A 46 6.89 -4.00 -0.63
C LEU A 46 7.55 -4.64 0.59
N GLU A 47 6.81 -5.41 1.39
CA GLU A 47 7.38 -6.12 2.53
C GLU A 47 8.40 -7.18 2.10
N MET A 48 8.14 -7.93 1.03
CA MET A 48 9.14 -8.85 0.47
C MET A 48 10.40 -8.13 0.02
N ALA A 49 10.24 -6.96 -0.61
CA ALA A 49 11.35 -6.14 -1.05
C ALA A 49 12.16 -5.57 0.14
N ARG A 50 11.51 -5.15 1.22
CA ARG A 50 12.19 -4.73 2.47
C ARG A 50 13.07 -5.84 3.05
N PHE A 51 12.58 -7.07 3.09
CA PHE A 51 13.41 -8.23 3.50
C PHE A 51 14.59 -8.49 2.57
N LEU A 52 14.43 -8.22 1.26
CA LEU A 52 15.50 -8.42 0.28
C LEU A 52 16.60 -7.37 0.43
N PHE A 53 16.22 -6.11 0.58
CA PHE A 53 17.16 -4.99 0.58
C PHE A 53 17.70 -4.64 1.98
N CYS A 54 17.01 -5.04 3.07
CA CYS A 54 17.41 -4.74 4.45
C CYS A 54 17.56 -3.22 4.70
N GLU A 55 16.69 -2.41 4.09
CA GLU A 55 16.61 -0.95 4.25
C GLU A 55 17.97 -0.23 4.14
N PRO A 56 18.64 -0.28 2.99
CA PRO A 56 19.92 0.41 2.81
C PRO A 56 19.70 1.93 2.77
N GLU A 57 20.74 2.67 3.12
CA GLU A 57 20.76 4.11 2.99
C GLU A 57 20.44 4.55 1.55
N GLY A 58 19.68 5.62 1.40
CA GLY A 58 19.26 6.13 0.09
C GLY A 58 18.11 5.37 -0.57
N LEU A 59 17.57 4.31 0.04
CA LEU A 59 16.41 3.58 -0.51
C LEU A 59 15.14 3.95 0.24
N TYR A 60 14.20 4.55 -0.46
CA TYR A 60 12.94 5.05 0.08
C TYR A 60 11.74 4.28 -0.48
N ALA A 61 10.72 4.09 0.35
CA ALA A 61 9.41 3.57 -0.08
C ALA A 61 8.47 4.76 -0.36
N PHE A 62 8.28 5.10 -1.61
CA PHE A 62 7.60 6.30 -2.07
C PHE A 62 6.35 6.00 -2.88
N GLY A 63 5.22 6.62 -2.55
CA GLY A 63 3.94 6.41 -3.24
C GLY A 63 3.24 7.71 -3.66
N GLY A 64 3.95 8.86 -3.59
CA GLY A 64 3.39 10.17 -3.89
C GLY A 64 2.67 10.81 -2.70
N SER A 65 2.25 10.02 -1.72
CA SER A 65 1.67 10.49 -0.45
C SER A 65 2.21 9.69 0.74
N GLY A 66 2.16 10.27 1.95
CA GLY A 66 2.70 9.64 3.17
C GLY A 66 2.02 8.31 3.51
N ASP A 67 0.68 8.26 3.37
CA ASP A 67 -0.13 7.09 3.73
C ASP A 67 -0.44 6.14 2.55
N ALA A 68 0.24 6.32 1.42
CA ALA A 68 0.03 5.48 0.24
C ALA A 68 0.14 3.98 0.57
N GLU A 69 -0.84 3.19 0.13
CA GLU A 69 -0.79 1.72 0.25
C GLU A 69 0.15 1.11 -0.77
N ARG A 70 0.15 1.62 -2.00
CA ARG A 70 1.04 1.19 -3.07
C ARG A 70 2.22 2.14 -3.14
N LYS A 71 3.41 1.58 -3.04
CA LYS A 71 4.66 2.36 -3.05
C LYS A 71 5.65 1.75 -4.02
N MET A 72 6.45 2.58 -4.65
CA MET A 72 7.65 2.14 -5.34
C MET A 72 8.85 2.19 -4.40
N LEU A 73 9.89 1.44 -4.69
CA LEU A 73 11.20 1.67 -4.11
C LEU A 73 11.94 2.66 -5.00
N ALA A 74 12.42 3.73 -4.41
CA ALA A 74 13.22 4.74 -5.07
C ALA A 74 14.59 4.81 -4.39
N PHE A 75 15.65 4.56 -5.15
CA PHE A 75 17.02 4.77 -4.72
C PHE A 75 17.46 6.18 -5.13
N LEU A 76 17.93 6.93 -4.16
CA LEU A 76 18.56 8.23 -4.35
C LEU A 76 20.06 8.11 -4.01
N PRO A 77 20.95 8.52 -4.92
CA PRO A 77 22.38 8.59 -4.62
C PRO A 77 22.67 9.67 -3.57
N ASP A 78 23.86 9.63 -3.01
CA ASP A 78 24.33 10.47 -1.90
C ASP A 78 24.33 11.99 -2.17
N TYR A 79 24.26 12.40 -3.43
CA TYR A 79 24.14 13.81 -3.83
C TYR A 79 22.69 14.31 -3.93
N LEU A 80 21.68 13.46 -3.67
CA LEU A 80 20.25 13.82 -3.67
C LEU A 80 19.63 13.56 -2.30
N GLU A 81 18.79 14.47 -1.86
CA GLU A 81 17.98 14.34 -0.65
C GLU A 81 16.60 13.74 -0.97
N GLU A 82 15.89 13.26 0.05
CA GLU A 82 14.53 12.70 -0.07
C GLU A 82 13.56 13.69 -0.71
N SER A 83 13.78 15.00 -0.54
CA SER A 83 12.99 16.08 -1.18
C SER A 83 12.91 15.94 -2.70
N ALA A 84 13.94 15.39 -3.35
CA ALA A 84 13.98 15.17 -4.80
C ALA A 84 12.84 14.25 -5.29
N LEU A 85 12.29 13.40 -4.43
CA LEU A 85 11.13 12.56 -4.76
C LEU A 85 9.84 13.37 -5.00
N TYR A 86 9.80 14.61 -4.53
CA TYR A 86 8.63 15.50 -4.63
C TYR A 86 8.83 16.62 -5.68
N GLU A 87 9.96 16.65 -6.36
CA GLU A 87 10.33 17.67 -7.34
C GLU A 87 9.96 17.26 -8.79
N ALA A 88 10.39 18.07 -9.76
CA ALA A 88 10.01 17.92 -11.17
C ALA A 88 10.38 16.55 -11.77
N ASP A 89 11.50 15.97 -11.35
CA ASP A 89 12.00 14.66 -11.81
C ASP A 89 11.49 13.48 -10.95
N SER A 90 10.44 13.70 -10.18
CA SER A 90 9.81 12.64 -9.39
C SER A 90 9.46 11.41 -10.25
N PRO A 91 9.78 10.19 -9.78
CA PRO A 91 9.40 8.97 -10.50
C PRO A 91 7.88 8.71 -10.47
N CYS A 92 7.15 9.45 -9.65
CA CYS A 92 5.71 9.38 -9.45
C CYS A 92 5.09 10.74 -9.70
N VAL A 93 4.00 10.78 -10.45
CA VAL A 93 3.19 11.99 -10.65
C VAL A 93 1.76 11.75 -10.24
N CYS A 94 1.06 12.82 -9.87
CA CYS A 94 -0.36 12.80 -9.57
C CYS A 94 -1.15 13.36 -10.77
N LEU A 95 -2.15 12.62 -11.20
CA LEU A 95 -3.11 13.04 -12.20
C LEU A 95 -4.49 13.23 -11.54
N ARG A 96 -5.14 14.33 -11.85
CA ARG A 96 -6.54 14.61 -11.46
C ARG A 96 -7.45 14.37 -12.64
N ALA A 97 -8.44 13.49 -12.47
CA ALA A 97 -9.54 13.31 -13.39
C ALA A 97 -10.77 14.00 -12.81
N GLU A 98 -11.27 15.00 -13.49
CA GLU A 98 -12.50 15.71 -13.13
C GLU A 98 -13.67 15.16 -13.95
N PHE A 99 -14.84 15.03 -13.32
CA PHE A 99 -16.06 14.54 -13.93
C PHE A 99 -17.30 15.20 -13.34
N TYR A 100 -18.46 15.00 -13.96
CA TYR A 100 -19.70 15.60 -13.49
C TYR A 100 -20.06 15.08 -12.08
N GLN A 101 -20.28 16.01 -11.14
CA GLN A 101 -20.54 15.69 -9.72
C GLN A 101 -21.82 14.87 -9.47
N GLY A 102 -22.74 14.81 -10.45
CA GLY A 102 -23.91 13.96 -10.42
C GLY A 102 -23.64 12.51 -10.76
N ASP A 103 -22.48 12.21 -11.35
CA ASP A 103 -22.07 10.85 -11.64
C ASP A 103 -21.43 10.21 -10.42
N THR A 104 -21.64 8.90 -10.25
CA THR A 104 -21.03 8.13 -9.17
C THR A 104 -20.05 7.14 -9.79
N LEU A 105 -18.76 7.41 -9.60
CA LEU A 105 -17.67 6.51 -10.00
C LEU A 105 -17.00 5.92 -8.78
N SER A 106 -16.72 4.65 -8.83
CA SER A 106 -16.00 3.93 -7.78
C SER A 106 -14.53 3.73 -8.14
N HIS A 107 -13.72 3.39 -7.15
CA HIS A 107 -12.33 2.95 -7.36
C HIS A 107 -12.22 1.84 -8.44
N ARG A 108 -13.19 0.90 -8.47
CA ARG A 108 -13.21 -0.19 -9.45
C ARG A 108 -13.44 0.32 -10.88
N ASP A 109 -14.29 1.33 -11.06
CA ASP A 109 -14.58 1.91 -12.37
C ASP A 109 -13.35 2.60 -12.94
N PHE A 110 -12.66 3.41 -12.14
CA PHE A 110 -11.40 4.05 -12.53
C PHE A 110 -10.30 3.03 -12.83
N LEU A 111 -10.06 2.10 -11.92
CA LEU A 111 -9.01 1.09 -12.10
C LEU A 111 -9.29 0.21 -13.32
N GLY A 112 -10.53 -0.25 -13.48
CA GLY A 112 -10.93 -1.06 -14.62
C GLY A 112 -10.76 -0.33 -15.96
N ALA A 113 -11.11 0.95 -16.00
CA ALA A 113 -10.97 1.78 -17.19
C ALA A 113 -9.49 2.04 -17.52
N LEU A 114 -8.64 2.34 -16.52
CA LEU A 114 -7.18 2.51 -16.71
C LEU A 114 -6.53 1.24 -17.25
N ILE A 115 -6.83 0.07 -16.65
CA ILE A 115 -6.32 -1.22 -17.13
C ILE A 115 -6.86 -1.53 -18.53
N GLY A 116 -8.09 -1.15 -18.82
CA GLY A 116 -8.73 -1.30 -20.14
C GLY A 116 -8.02 -0.54 -21.27
N THR A 117 -7.25 0.50 -20.95
CA THR A 117 -6.39 1.21 -21.93
C THR A 117 -5.06 0.48 -22.21
N GLY A 118 -4.84 -0.69 -21.60
CA GLY A 118 -3.60 -1.46 -21.73
C GLY A 118 -2.50 -1.12 -20.73
N ILE A 119 -2.79 -0.25 -19.75
CA ILE A 119 -1.82 0.14 -18.71
C ILE A 119 -1.66 -1.01 -17.70
N ALA A 120 -0.41 -1.37 -17.43
CA ALA A 120 -0.08 -2.38 -16.44
C ALA A 120 -0.42 -1.90 -15.02
N ARG A 121 -0.94 -2.81 -14.17
CA ARG A 121 -1.33 -2.47 -12.78
C ARG A 121 -0.18 -1.91 -11.94
N GLU A 122 1.03 -2.36 -12.22
CA GLU A 122 2.24 -1.89 -11.54
C GLU A 122 2.66 -0.45 -11.90
N ALA A 123 2.13 0.13 -12.98
CA ALA A 123 2.35 1.54 -13.30
C ALA A 123 1.39 2.47 -12.54
N ILE A 124 0.39 1.91 -11.84
CA ILE A 124 -0.66 2.65 -11.14
C ILE A 124 -0.48 2.47 -9.63
N GLY A 125 -0.37 3.57 -8.91
CA GLY A 125 -0.37 3.67 -7.46
C GLY A 125 -1.77 3.63 -6.85
N ASP A 126 -2.00 4.49 -5.86
CA ASP A 126 -3.29 4.66 -5.22
C ASP A 126 -4.22 5.55 -6.05
N LEU A 127 -5.53 5.27 -5.95
CA LEU A 127 -6.59 6.07 -6.54
C LEU A 127 -7.46 6.62 -5.41
N CYS A 128 -7.59 7.93 -5.37
CA CYS A 128 -8.33 8.69 -4.36
C CYS A 128 -9.60 9.26 -5.02
N VAL A 129 -10.68 8.48 -4.98
CA VAL A 129 -11.96 8.87 -5.59
C VAL A 129 -12.73 9.77 -4.64
N GLY A 130 -12.96 11.01 -5.07
CA GLY A 130 -13.77 12.02 -4.41
C GLY A 130 -15.10 12.28 -5.13
N LYS A 131 -15.80 13.33 -4.71
CA LYS A 131 -17.04 13.78 -5.34
C LYS A 131 -16.71 14.70 -6.53
N GLY A 132 -16.87 14.17 -7.76
CA GLY A 132 -16.60 14.91 -9.01
C GLY A 132 -15.13 14.96 -9.41
N SER A 133 -14.24 14.30 -8.68
CA SER A 133 -12.82 14.18 -9.00
C SER A 133 -12.24 12.86 -8.54
N CYS A 134 -11.15 12.44 -9.19
CA CYS A 134 -10.32 11.34 -8.74
C CYS A 134 -8.85 11.74 -8.92
N ASP A 135 -8.10 11.79 -7.82
CA ASP A 135 -6.67 11.94 -7.84
C ASP A 135 -6.01 10.57 -7.83
N PHE A 136 -5.08 10.33 -8.73
CA PHE A 136 -4.42 9.04 -8.80
C PHE A 136 -2.95 9.18 -9.16
N PHE A 137 -2.16 8.29 -8.57
CA PHE A 137 -0.72 8.30 -8.70
C PHE A 137 -0.30 7.30 -9.78
N VAL A 138 0.63 7.71 -10.64
CA VAL A 138 1.15 6.86 -11.72
C VAL A 138 2.66 7.07 -11.86
N THR A 139 3.35 6.10 -12.49
CA THR A 139 4.76 6.32 -12.85
C THR A 139 4.85 7.47 -13.85
N ALA A 140 5.89 8.31 -13.71
CA ALA A 140 6.07 9.48 -14.57
C ALA A 140 6.11 9.12 -16.07
N GLU A 141 6.67 7.96 -16.41
CA GLU A 141 6.80 7.45 -17.78
C GLU A 141 5.44 7.27 -18.47
N ILE A 142 4.40 6.83 -17.75
CA ILE A 142 3.09 6.54 -18.35
C ILE A 142 2.13 7.73 -18.35
N ALA A 143 2.40 8.78 -17.57
CA ALA A 143 1.52 9.93 -17.42
C ALA A 143 1.15 10.62 -18.73
N PRO A 144 2.08 10.90 -19.68
CA PRO A 144 1.73 11.50 -20.96
C PRO A 144 0.73 10.66 -21.77
N TYR A 145 0.89 9.33 -21.74
CA TYR A 145 -0.04 8.42 -22.42
C TYR A 145 -1.44 8.50 -21.80
N ILE A 146 -1.53 8.51 -20.46
CA ILE A 146 -2.80 8.59 -19.73
C ILE A 146 -3.51 9.91 -20.06
N LEU A 147 -2.79 11.04 -20.00
CA LEU A 147 -3.35 12.36 -20.28
C LEU A 147 -3.96 12.45 -21.69
N GLN A 148 -3.42 11.73 -22.67
CA GLN A 148 -3.91 11.73 -24.04
C GLN A 148 -5.02 10.71 -24.31
N ASN A 149 -5.01 9.57 -23.64
CA ASN A 149 -5.84 8.42 -24.02
C ASN A 149 -6.92 8.04 -23.01
N PHE A 150 -6.80 8.46 -21.73
CA PHE A 150 -7.77 8.14 -20.70
C PHE A 150 -8.85 9.23 -20.62
N THR A 151 -9.90 9.12 -21.46
CA THR A 151 -10.94 10.14 -21.63
C THR A 151 -12.26 9.81 -20.97
N SER A 152 -12.43 8.58 -20.46
CA SER A 152 -13.67 8.15 -19.82
C SER A 152 -13.47 6.99 -18.85
N ALA A 153 -14.29 6.92 -17.82
CA ALA A 153 -14.45 5.75 -16.96
C ALA A 153 -15.92 5.27 -17.06
N GLY A 154 -16.09 4.09 -17.61
CA GLY A 154 -17.42 3.59 -17.97
C GLY A 154 -18.10 4.52 -18.98
N ARG A 155 -19.25 5.11 -18.60
CA ARG A 155 -20.02 6.07 -19.44
C ARG A 155 -19.68 7.53 -19.15
N THR A 156 -18.95 7.82 -18.09
CA THR A 156 -18.64 9.16 -17.62
C THR A 156 -17.40 9.68 -18.33
N LYS A 157 -17.52 10.87 -18.92
CA LYS A 157 -16.39 11.59 -19.54
C LYS A 157 -15.50 12.19 -18.46
N LEU A 158 -14.19 12.18 -18.70
CA LEU A 158 -13.18 12.69 -17.80
C LEU A 158 -12.42 13.84 -18.44
N SER A 159 -12.07 14.85 -17.65
CA SER A 159 -11.10 15.87 -17.98
C SER A 159 -9.87 15.66 -17.11
N LEU A 160 -8.71 15.43 -17.73
CA LEU A 160 -7.48 15.09 -17.02
C LEU A 160 -6.49 16.24 -17.02
N ARG A 161 -5.81 16.41 -15.89
CA ARG A 161 -4.63 17.28 -15.79
C ARG A 161 -3.63 16.69 -14.79
N GLN A 162 -2.37 17.02 -14.96
CA GLN A 162 -1.36 16.75 -13.95
C GLN A 162 -1.42 17.83 -12.87
N ILE A 163 -1.27 17.42 -11.62
CA ILE A 163 -1.20 18.30 -10.45
C ILE A 163 0.08 18.01 -9.67
N SER A 164 0.49 18.93 -8.80
CA SER A 164 1.59 18.66 -7.88
C SER A 164 1.17 17.59 -6.86
N LEU A 165 2.14 16.84 -6.32
CA LEU A 165 1.85 15.82 -5.30
C LEU A 165 1.24 16.44 -4.03
N SER A 166 1.56 17.70 -3.74
CA SER A 166 1.02 18.45 -2.59
C SER A 166 -0.44 18.90 -2.77
N GLU A 167 -0.93 18.99 -4.03
CA GLU A 167 -2.33 19.35 -4.32
C GLU A 167 -3.25 18.13 -4.30
N ALA A 168 -2.71 16.91 -4.17
CA ALA A 168 -3.51 15.71 -4.18
C ALA A 168 -4.48 15.67 -2.99
N GLU A 169 -5.75 15.48 -3.29
CA GLU A 169 -6.82 15.32 -2.30
C GLU A 169 -6.93 13.84 -1.92
N ILE A 170 -6.36 13.48 -0.77
CA ILE A 170 -6.40 12.12 -0.26
C ILE A 170 -7.52 12.04 0.76
N PRO A 171 -8.63 11.34 0.46
CA PRO A 171 -9.71 11.18 1.41
C PRO A 171 -9.19 10.46 2.66
N GLU A 172 -9.48 11.02 3.83
CA GLU A 172 -9.25 10.28 5.06
C GLU A 172 -10.13 9.02 5.05
N PRO A 173 -9.54 7.84 5.29
CA PRO A 173 -10.32 6.61 5.32
C PRO A 173 -11.36 6.68 6.45
N GLU A 174 -12.60 6.38 6.11
CA GLU A 174 -13.63 6.23 7.14
C GLU A 174 -13.26 5.07 8.06
N VAL A 175 -12.98 5.39 9.31
CA VAL A 175 -12.59 4.41 10.31
C VAL A 175 -13.57 4.42 11.48
N LYS A 176 -13.93 3.24 11.94
CA LYS A 176 -14.62 3.05 13.21
C LYS A 176 -13.61 2.75 14.29
N GLU A 177 -13.48 3.65 15.26
CA GLU A 177 -12.63 3.43 16.43
C GLU A 177 -13.26 2.39 17.36
N ILE A 178 -12.48 1.41 17.77
CA ILE A 178 -12.85 0.35 18.71
C ILE A 178 -11.83 0.36 19.83
N ARG A 179 -12.30 0.67 21.05
CA ARG A 179 -11.50 0.56 22.26
C ARG A 179 -11.82 -0.74 22.97
N ASP A 180 -10.81 -1.48 23.34
CA ASP A 180 -10.96 -2.77 24.02
C ASP A 180 -9.76 -3.06 24.93
N THR A 181 -9.87 -4.13 25.70
CA THR A 181 -8.77 -4.64 26.53
C THR A 181 -8.56 -6.13 26.25
N MET A 182 -7.31 -6.55 26.11
CA MET A 182 -6.98 -7.94 25.82
C MET A 182 -5.84 -8.45 26.70
N ALA A 183 -5.77 -9.76 26.91
CA ALA A 183 -4.70 -10.37 27.71
C ALA A 183 -3.35 -10.34 27.00
N SER A 184 -3.36 -10.38 25.66
CA SER A 184 -2.17 -10.35 24.81
C SER A 184 -2.51 -9.80 23.42
N LEU A 185 -1.53 -9.20 22.73
CA LEU A 185 -1.66 -8.67 21.38
C LEU A 185 -1.56 -9.77 20.32
N ARG A 186 -2.17 -10.92 20.55
CA ARG A 186 -2.18 -12.02 19.58
C ARG A 186 -3.10 -11.69 18.41
N LEU A 187 -2.77 -12.19 17.23
CA LEU A 187 -3.55 -11.98 16.01
C LEU A 187 -5.02 -12.39 16.16
N ASP A 188 -5.28 -13.58 16.75
CA ASP A 188 -6.64 -14.06 17.02
C ASP A 188 -7.43 -13.11 17.93
N SER A 189 -6.77 -12.51 18.93
CA SER A 189 -7.40 -11.58 19.87
C SER A 189 -7.69 -10.23 19.22
N VAL A 190 -6.74 -9.70 18.43
CA VAL A 190 -6.91 -8.41 17.72
C VAL A 190 -8.01 -8.52 16.65
N ILE A 191 -8.05 -9.61 15.88
CA ILE A 191 -9.13 -9.88 14.90
C ILE A 191 -10.48 -10.02 15.60
N SER A 192 -10.55 -10.78 16.70
CA SER A 192 -11.77 -10.98 17.48
C SER A 192 -12.36 -9.65 17.96
N SER A 193 -11.53 -8.78 18.52
CA SER A 193 -11.92 -7.46 18.99
C SER A 193 -12.32 -6.53 17.84
N GLY A 194 -11.47 -6.41 16.82
CA GLY A 194 -11.66 -5.46 15.71
C GLY A 194 -12.88 -5.76 14.83
N PHE A 195 -13.23 -7.03 14.65
CA PHE A 195 -14.41 -7.43 13.89
C PHE A 195 -15.61 -7.82 14.75
N ARG A 196 -15.46 -7.82 16.07
CA ARG A 196 -16.49 -8.22 17.04
C ARG A 196 -17.02 -9.64 16.79
N ILE A 197 -16.11 -10.58 16.56
CA ILE A 197 -16.38 -12.00 16.34
C ILE A 197 -15.80 -12.84 17.48
N GLY A 198 -16.30 -14.07 17.65
CA GLY A 198 -15.73 -15.00 18.61
C GLY A 198 -14.26 -15.34 18.32
N ARG A 199 -13.43 -15.48 19.36
CA ARG A 199 -12.00 -15.77 19.25
C ARG A 199 -11.70 -17.06 18.48
N SER A 200 -12.52 -18.11 18.66
CA SER A 200 -12.39 -19.37 17.92
C SER A 200 -12.58 -19.16 16.41
N LEU A 201 -13.55 -18.32 16.02
CA LEU A 201 -13.78 -17.96 14.62
C LEU A 201 -12.63 -17.11 14.07
N ALA A 202 -12.12 -16.17 14.86
CA ALA A 202 -10.94 -15.38 14.49
C ALA A 202 -9.72 -16.27 14.23
N ALA A 203 -9.47 -17.23 15.12
CA ALA A 203 -8.39 -18.22 14.94
C ALA A 203 -8.60 -19.06 13.67
N GLN A 204 -9.83 -19.45 13.35
CA GLN A 204 -10.16 -20.18 12.13
C GLN A 204 -9.86 -19.36 10.86
N TYR A 205 -10.19 -18.06 10.83
CA TYR A 205 -9.81 -17.18 9.70
C TYR A 205 -8.29 -17.16 9.50
N VAL A 206 -7.51 -17.14 10.58
CA VAL A 206 -6.04 -17.13 10.51
C VAL A 206 -5.52 -18.47 10.00
N THR A 207 -5.91 -19.60 10.61
CA THR A 207 -5.41 -20.94 10.24
C THR A 207 -5.83 -21.37 8.83
N THR A 208 -6.91 -20.79 8.27
CA THR A 208 -7.34 -21.04 6.89
C THR A 208 -6.68 -20.10 5.86
N GLY A 209 -5.65 -19.34 6.26
CA GLY A 209 -4.90 -18.46 5.36
C GLY A 209 -5.70 -17.24 4.85
N LYS A 210 -6.76 -16.84 5.56
CA LYS A 210 -7.59 -15.69 5.20
C LYS A 210 -7.12 -14.37 5.84
N ALA A 211 -6.16 -14.43 6.75
CA ALA A 211 -5.60 -13.26 7.44
C ALA A 211 -4.23 -12.90 6.87
N ALA A 212 -3.97 -11.60 6.74
CA ALA A 212 -2.65 -11.07 6.40
C ALA A 212 -2.32 -9.89 7.33
N ILE A 213 -1.02 -9.76 7.67
CA ILE A 213 -0.46 -8.66 8.44
C ILE A 213 0.43 -7.87 7.49
N ASP A 214 0.18 -6.57 7.33
CA ASP A 214 0.91 -5.68 6.42
C ASP A 214 1.06 -6.28 5.00
N GLY A 215 -0.01 -6.94 4.54
CA GLY A 215 -0.07 -7.62 3.24
C GLY A 215 0.50 -9.04 3.22
N LEU A 216 1.27 -9.47 4.22
CA LEU A 216 1.84 -10.82 4.28
C LEU A 216 0.86 -11.82 4.91
N PRO A 217 0.52 -12.93 4.22
CA PRO A 217 -0.32 -13.98 4.79
C PRO A 217 0.26 -14.54 6.08
N CYS A 218 -0.58 -14.67 7.10
CA CYS A 218 -0.21 -15.22 8.40
C CYS A 218 -1.21 -16.31 8.81
N GLU A 219 -0.70 -17.51 9.10
CA GLU A 219 -1.51 -18.66 9.52
C GLU A 219 -1.33 -19.01 11.02
N LYS A 220 -0.59 -18.15 11.77
CA LYS A 220 -0.30 -18.35 13.20
C LYS A 220 -1.21 -17.46 14.04
N PRO A 221 -2.28 -18.00 14.70
CA PRO A 221 -3.20 -17.19 15.51
C PRO A 221 -2.54 -16.52 16.72
N ASP A 222 -1.44 -17.11 17.22
CA ASP A 222 -0.68 -16.62 18.36
C ASP A 222 0.41 -15.60 18.01
N LYS A 223 0.55 -15.24 16.73
CA LYS A 223 1.48 -14.19 16.30
C LYS A 223 1.17 -12.89 17.03
N VAL A 224 2.17 -12.34 17.71
CA VAL A 224 2.06 -11.02 18.37
C VAL A 224 2.06 -9.91 17.33
N ILE A 225 1.12 -8.97 17.47
CA ILE A 225 0.91 -7.87 16.55
C ILE A 225 1.51 -6.61 17.15
N PRO A 226 2.42 -5.91 16.45
CA PRO A 226 2.93 -4.63 16.90
C PRO A 226 1.90 -3.52 16.71
N GLU A 227 2.06 -2.43 17.45
CA GLU A 227 1.33 -1.19 17.22
C GLU A 227 1.59 -0.67 15.79
N GLY A 228 0.57 -0.12 15.16
CA GLY A 228 0.63 0.38 13.79
C GLY A 228 0.33 -0.67 12.71
N ALA A 229 0.41 -1.97 13.01
CA ALA A 229 0.20 -3.02 12.04
C ALA A 229 -1.22 -3.01 11.45
N LYS A 230 -1.30 -3.17 10.12
CA LYS A 230 -2.56 -3.31 9.39
C LYS A 230 -2.88 -4.80 9.19
N ILE A 231 -4.05 -5.23 9.60
CA ILE A 231 -4.52 -6.62 9.47
C ILE A 231 -5.68 -6.64 8.48
N SER A 232 -5.56 -7.42 7.43
CA SER A 232 -6.67 -7.69 6.50
C SER A 232 -7.17 -9.11 6.68
N VAL A 233 -8.50 -9.27 6.69
CA VAL A 233 -9.16 -10.59 6.80
C VAL A 233 -10.15 -10.72 5.65
N ARG A 234 -9.92 -11.72 4.77
CA ARG A 234 -10.78 -11.95 3.60
C ARG A 234 -12.22 -12.21 4.04
N GLY A 235 -13.15 -11.38 3.55
CA GLY A 235 -14.56 -11.43 3.88
C GLY A 235 -15.00 -10.60 5.10
N LEU A 236 -14.05 -10.03 5.88
CA LEU A 236 -14.36 -9.15 6.99
C LEU A 236 -13.88 -7.69 6.80
N GLY A 237 -12.83 -7.48 5.99
CA GLY A 237 -12.25 -6.17 5.72
C GLY A 237 -10.88 -5.96 6.36
N LYS A 238 -10.55 -4.70 6.67
CA LYS A 238 -9.25 -4.28 7.24
C LYS A 238 -9.42 -3.65 8.62
N ILE A 239 -8.44 -3.87 9.49
CA ILE A 239 -8.27 -3.20 10.78
C ILE A 239 -6.82 -2.77 10.96
N LYS A 240 -6.58 -1.75 11.77
CA LYS A 240 -5.24 -1.32 12.20
C LYS A 240 -5.20 -1.34 13.72
N LEU A 241 -4.18 -1.96 14.31
CA LEU A 241 -3.88 -1.79 15.73
C LEU A 241 -3.28 -0.38 15.92
N HIS A 242 -4.15 0.61 16.15
CA HIS A 242 -3.78 2.03 16.09
C HIS A 242 -2.90 2.43 17.26
N ALA A 243 -3.27 2.02 18.49
CA ALA A 243 -2.52 2.36 19.69
C ALA A 243 -2.60 1.27 20.76
N VAL A 244 -1.52 1.17 21.54
CA VAL A 244 -1.39 0.30 22.72
C VAL A 244 -1.16 1.17 23.95
N ASN A 245 -2.20 1.37 24.78
CA ASN A 245 -2.25 2.35 25.88
C ASN A 245 -1.78 1.78 27.24
N GLY A 246 -0.94 0.75 27.25
CA GLY A 246 -0.45 0.16 28.49
C GLY A 246 -1.43 -0.81 29.14
N LYS A 247 -1.19 -1.13 30.42
CA LYS A 247 -1.94 -2.16 31.17
C LYS A 247 -2.98 -1.54 32.10
N THR A 248 -4.14 -2.16 32.17
CA THR A 248 -5.20 -1.85 33.12
C THR A 248 -4.87 -2.40 34.51
N LYS A 249 -5.63 -2.00 35.54
CA LYS A 249 -5.52 -2.53 36.92
C LYS A 249 -5.67 -4.07 37.00
N LYS A 250 -6.27 -4.70 35.97
CA LYS A 250 -6.45 -6.18 35.88
C LYS A 250 -5.40 -6.82 34.96
N ASP A 251 -4.24 -6.19 34.78
CA ASP A 251 -3.12 -6.63 33.92
C ASP A 251 -3.51 -6.91 32.45
N ARG A 252 -4.59 -6.29 31.96
CA ARG A 252 -5.00 -6.39 30.56
C ARG A 252 -4.45 -5.21 29.77
N ILE A 253 -4.03 -5.45 28.53
CA ILE A 253 -3.51 -4.43 27.61
C ILE A 253 -4.70 -3.65 27.03
N SER A 254 -4.71 -2.34 27.21
CA SER A 254 -5.69 -1.44 26.59
C SER A 254 -5.24 -1.10 25.18
N VAL A 255 -6.15 -1.21 24.23
CA VAL A 255 -5.86 -1.00 22.80
C VAL A 255 -6.91 -0.13 22.13
N VAL A 256 -6.47 0.57 21.09
CA VAL A 256 -7.34 1.25 20.12
C VAL A 256 -7.16 0.58 18.77
N ILE A 257 -8.26 0.12 18.20
CA ILE A 257 -8.27 -0.52 16.89
C ILE A 257 -9.11 0.34 15.94
N HIS A 258 -8.56 0.71 14.78
CA HIS A 258 -9.30 1.34 13.70
C HIS A 258 -9.80 0.26 12.75
N ARG A 259 -11.12 0.19 12.56
CA ARG A 259 -11.74 -0.66 11.54
C ARG A 259 -12.11 0.21 10.35
N TYR A 260 -11.57 -0.10 9.19
CA TYR A 260 -11.92 0.55 7.92
C TYR A 260 -13.34 0.14 7.51
N VAL A 261 -14.17 1.09 7.12
CA VAL A 261 -15.60 0.88 6.78
C VAL A 261 -15.77 0.82 5.26
#